data_3445709f006e31f00ede57320d965124
#
_entry.id   3445709f006e31f00ede57320d965124
#
_cell.length_a   1.000
_cell.length_b   1.000
_cell.length_c   1.000
_cell.angle_alpha   90.00
_cell.angle_beta   90.00
_cell.angle_gamma   90.00
#
_symmetry.space_group_name_H-M   'P 1'
#
loop_
_entity.id
_entity.type
_entity.pdbx_description
1 polymer ?
#
loop_
_entity_poly.entity_id
_entity_poly.type
_entity_poly.pdbx_seq_one_letter_code
_entity_poly.pdbx_strand_id
1 'polypeptide(L)'
;GKYVRIQFTPDLLPADILGTKIYKMKSETFQIEKGPIFHNFVLADEINRAPPKVQSALLEAMQEKQVTIHGETLKINKPFIVLATQNPIEHEGTYKLPEAQVDRFSLKILVDYPSKEEELKIIEKYTKNTDTNTTSIISIKEILEIQEFNENIYADKTILKYVTQIIDSTRNPEKYGLDLESIIEFGASPRASIWLIKAAKANAMLNARGYVIPEDVKEIAHEVLRHRLVLTFEAEANNVNSDKIIDKILEKITPP
;
A
#
# COMPACT_ATOMS: atom_id res chain seq x y z
N GLY A 1 -19.92 0.84 2.82
CA GLY A 1 -19.18 0.39 1.63
C GLY A 1 -19.22 -1.12 1.48
N LYS A 2 -18.90 -1.60 0.30
CA LYS A 2 -18.80 -3.04 0.02
C LYS A 2 -17.36 -3.49 0.27
N TYR A 3 -17.20 -4.56 1.03
CA TYR A 3 -15.92 -5.20 1.34
C TYR A 3 -15.89 -6.60 0.70
N VAL A 4 -14.71 -7.02 0.26
CA VAL A 4 -14.45 -8.38 -0.19
C VAL A 4 -13.03 -8.80 0.20
N ARG A 5 -12.87 -10.06 0.60
CA ARG A 5 -11.57 -10.72 0.74
C ARG A 5 -11.39 -11.67 -0.45
N ILE A 6 -10.25 -11.59 -1.09
CA ILE A 6 -9.83 -12.47 -2.19
C ILE A 6 -8.59 -13.20 -1.69
N GLN A 7 -8.68 -14.52 -1.54
CA GLN A 7 -7.53 -15.37 -1.26
C GLN A 7 -6.78 -15.61 -2.57
N PHE A 8 -5.53 -15.21 -2.64
CA PHE A 8 -4.70 -15.41 -3.82
C PHE A 8 -4.10 -16.83 -3.79
N THR A 9 -4.26 -17.56 -4.89
CA THR A 9 -3.81 -18.95 -5.07
C THR A 9 -3.12 -19.13 -6.42
N PRO A 10 -2.28 -20.17 -6.60
CA PRO A 10 -1.57 -20.40 -7.86
C PRO A 10 -2.45 -20.64 -9.09
N ASP A 11 -3.67 -21.07 -8.88
CA ASP A 11 -4.67 -21.37 -9.93
C ASP A 11 -5.59 -20.19 -10.28
N LEU A 12 -5.50 -19.07 -9.53
CA LEU A 12 -6.33 -17.89 -9.76
C LEU A 12 -6.08 -17.28 -11.13
N LEU A 13 -7.14 -16.87 -11.81
CA LEU A 13 -7.08 -16.22 -13.12
C LEU A 13 -7.43 -14.73 -13.00
N PRO A 14 -6.95 -13.86 -13.91
CA PRO A 14 -7.34 -12.45 -13.94
C PRO A 14 -8.86 -12.23 -14.01
N ALA A 15 -9.59 -13.11 -14.72
CA ALA A 15 -11.04 -13.05 -14.83
C ALA A 15 -11.76 -13.24 -13.49
N ASP A 16 -11.19 -14.01 -12.56
CA ASP A 16 -11.76 -14.23 -11.23
C ASP A 16 -11.74 -12.95 -10.38
N ILE A 17 -10.80 -12.05 -10.64
CA ILE A 17 -10.69 -10.76 -9.95
C ILE A 17 -11.45 -9.67 -10.68
N LEU A 18 -11.25 -9.57 -12.01
CA LEU A 18 -11.77 -8.47 -12.83
C LEU A 18 -13.22 -8.71 -13.24
N GLY A 19 -13.60 -9.96 -13.40
CA GLY A 19 -14.85 -10.37 -14.01
C GLY A 19 -14.69 -10.77 -15.47
N THR A 20 -15.76 -11.23 -16.06
CA THR A 20 -15.78 -11.77 -17.42
C THR A 20 -17.08 -11.47 -18.14
N LYS A 21 -17.10 -11.69 -19.45
CA LYS A 21 -18.31 -11.57 -20.27
C LYS A 21 -18.95 -12.96 -20.42
N ILE A 22 -20.19 -13.10 -19.96
CA ILE A 22 -20.94 -14.35 -20.00
C ILE A 22 -22.12 -14.23 -20.97
N TYR A 23 -22.45 -15.33 -21.63
CA TYR A 23 -23.66 -15.43 -22.44
C TYR A 23 -24.84 -15.85 -21.58
N LYS A 24 -25.86 -15.01 -21.49
CA LYS A 24 -27.11 -15.34 -20.76
C LYS A 24 -28.13 -15.93 -21.72
N MET A 25 -28.38 -17.23 -21.65
CA MET A 25 -29.32 -17.95 -22.49
C MET A 25 -30.74 -17.38 -22.44
N LYS A 26 -31.20 -16.88 -21.29
CA LYS A 26 -32.56 -16.33 -21.13
C LYS A 26 -32.81 -15.05 -21.91
N SER A 27 -31.79 -14.22 -22.08
CA SER A 27 -31.88 -12.94 -22.78
C SER A 27 -31.18 -12.97 -24.14
N GLU A 28 -30.52 -14.09 -24.49
CA GLU A 28 -29.73 -14.26 -25.71
C GLU A 28 -28.68 -13.15 -25.90
N THR A 29 -28.15 -12.62 -24.81
CA THR A 29 -27.21 -11.48 -24.81
C THR A 29 -25.94 -11.82 -24.03
N PHE A 30 -24.83 -11.21 -24.45
CA PHE A 30 -23.62 -11.18 -23.65
C PHE A 30 -23.70 -10.08 -22.59
N GLN A 31 -23.42 -10.42 -21.34
CA GLN A 31 -23.39 -9.46 -20.24
C GLN A 31 -22.07 -9.58 -19.49
N ILE A 32 -21.54 -8.44 -19.04
CA ILE A 32 -20.37 -8.43 -18.16
C ILE A 32 -20.81 -8.76 -16.75
N GLU A 33 -20.23 -9.83 -16.21
CA GLU A 33 -20.28 -10.15 -14.79
C GLU A 33 -19.05 -9.55 -14.11
N LYS A 34 -19.28 -8.54 -13.24
CA LYS A 34 -18.23 -7.82 -12.55
C LYS A 34 -17.59 -8.69 -11.47
N GLY A 35 -16.28 -8.75 -11.47
CA GLY A 35 -15.50 -9.43 -10.43
C GLY A 35 -15.44 -8.67 -9.11
N PRO A 36 -14.82 -9.27 -8.10
CA PRO A 36 -14.70 -8.71 -6.76
C PRO A 36 -13.93 -7.38 -6.69
N ILE A 37 -13.11 -7.06 -7.69
CA ILE A 37 -12.36 -5.79 -7.76
C ILE A 37 -13.26 -4.54 -7.74
N PHE A 38 -14.55 -4.67 -8.10
CA PHE A 38 -15.51 -3.56 -8.09
C PHE A 38 -16.08 -3.24 -6.69
N HIS A 39 -15.53 -3.84 -5.63
CA HIS A 39 -15.85 -3.46 -4.25
C HIS A 39 -15.03 -2.24 -3.81
N ASN A 40 -15.53 -1.52 -2.79
CA ASN A 40 -14.84 -0.34 -2.26
C ASN A 40 -13.56 -0.70 -1.49
N PHE A 41 -13.60 -1.80 -0.74
CA PHE A 41 -12.51 -2.31 0.08
C PHE A 41 -12.20 -3.74 -0.34
N VAL A 42 -11.02 -3.95 -0.85
CA VAL A 42 -10.55 -5.25 -1.32
C VAL A 42 -9.36 -5.68 -0.47
N LEU A 43 -9.49 -6.80 0.22
CA LEU A 43 -8.37 -7.48 0.87
C LEU A 43 -7.84 -8.56 -0.08
N ALA A 44 -6.69 -8.30 -0.68
CA ALA A 44 -5.94 -9.26 -1.50
C ALA A 44 -5.01 -10.05 -0.59
N ASP A 45 -5.47 -11.21 -0.13
CA ASP A 45 -4.74 -12.00 0.86
C ASP A 45 -3.75 -12.93 0.19
N GLU A 46 -2.49 -12.91 0.66
CA GLU A 46 -1.35 -13.66 0.12
C GLU A 46 -1.09 -13.38 -1.39
N ILE A 47 -1.02 -12.10 -1.77
CA ILE A 47 -0.88 -11.67 -3.18
C ILE A 47 0.30 -12.35 -3.90
N ASN A 48 1.37 -12.70 -3.16
CA ASN A 48 2.55 -13.35 -3.68
C ASN A 48 2.34 -14.84 -4.07
N ARG A 49 1.19 -15.45 -3.77
CA ARG A 49 0.85 -16.81 -4.20
C ARG A 49 0.25 -16.88 -5.60
N ALA A 50 -0.30 -15.79 -6.11
CA ALA A 50 -0.90 -15.79 -7.44
C ALA A 50 0.13 -15.54 -8.55
N PRO A 51 -0.14 -16.06 -9.76
CA PRO A 51 0.73 -15.83 -10.92
C PRO A 51 0.91 -14.34 -11.25
N PRO A 52 2.03 -13.93 -11.88
CA PRO A 52 2.31 -12.53 -12.21
C PRO A 52 1.23 -11.83 -13.03
N LYS A 53 0.51 -12.57 -13.88
CA LYS A 53 -0.62 -12.01 -14.66
C LYS A 53 -1.75 -11.52 -13.78
N VAL A 54 -2.06 -12.22 -12.71
CA VAL A 54 -3.11 -11.87 -11.74
C VAL A 54 -2.69 -10.68 -10.90
N GLN A 55 -1.45 -10.70 -10.40
CA GLN A 55 -0.86 -9.57 -9.69
C GLN A 55 -0.90 -8.30 -10.54
N SER A 56 -0.48 -8.39 -11.82
CA SER A 56 -0.49 -7.25 -12.75
C SER A 56 -1.89 -6.70 -12.99
N ALA A 57 -2.90 -7.57 -13.12
CA ALA A 57 -4.30 -7.16 -13.31
C ALA A 57 -4.84 -6.37 -12.10
N LEU A 58 -4.55 -6.82 -10.88
CA LEU A 58 -4.91 -6.09 -9.66
C LEU A 58 -4.21 -4.71 -9.60
N LEU A 59 -2.90 -4.68 -9.86
CA LEU A 59 -2.10 -3.46 -9.79
C LEU A 59 -2.47 -2.44 -10.87
N GLU A 60 -2.89 -2.87 -12.05
CA GLU A 60 -3.43 -2.01 -13.09
C GLU A 60 -4.76 -1.38 -12.64
N ALA A 61 -5.69 -2.18 -12.13
CA ALA A 61 -6.95 -1.70 -11.60
C ALA A 61 -6.76 -0.71 -10.43
N MET A 62 -5.76 -0.94 -9.57
CA MET A 62 -5.40 -0.01 -8.48
C MET A 62 -4.92 1.34 -9.00
N GLN A 63 -4.15 1.36 -10.07
CA GLN A 63 -3.56 2.57 -10.63
C GLN A 63 -4.57 3.35 -11.48
N GLU A 64 -5.21 2.66 -12.42
CA GLU A 64 -6.09 3.29 -13.41
C GLU A 64 -7.51 3.57 -12.88
N LYS A 65 -7.89 2.96 -11.75
CA LYS A 65 -9.24 3.05 -11.17
C LYS A 65 -10.34 2.64 -12.16
N GLN A 66 -9.98 1.79 -13.11
CA GLN A 66 -10.86 1.23 -14.13
C GLN A 66 -10.35 -0.15 -14.56
N VAL A 67 -11.23 -0.93 -15.18
CA VAL A 67 -10.95 -2.27 -15.69
C VAL A 67 -11.51 -2.40 -17.09
N THR A 68 -10.77 -2.98 -18.01
CA THR A 68 -11.24 -3.30 -19.36
C THR A 68 -11.53 -4.78 -19.50
N ILE A 69 -12.80 -5.13 -19.76
CA ILE A 69 -13.28 -6.49 -19.93
C ILE A 69 -13.82 -6.65 -21.35
N HIS A 70 -13.19 -7.47 -22.18
CA HIS A 70 -13.56 -7.71 -23.56
C HIS A 70 -13.83 -6.42 -24.37
N GLY A 71 -12.97 -5.41 -24.21
CA GLY A 71 -13.02 -4.15 -24.93
C GLY A 71 -13.96 -3.09 -24.31
N GLU A 72 -14.66 -3.42 -23.23
CA GLU A 72 -15.50 -2.47 -22.49
C GLU A 72 -14.79 -2.01 -21.22
N THR A 73 -14.58 -0.69 -21.08
CA THR A 73 -13.90 -0.09 -19.92
C THR A 73 -14.91 0.35 -18.88
N LEU A 74 -14.79 -0.21 -17.69
CA LEU A 74 -15.65 0.02 -16.54
C LEU A 74 -14.87 0.73 -15.42
N LYS A 75 -15.40 1.85 -14.93
CA LYS A 75 -14.82 2.57 -13.78
C LYS A 75 -15.11 1.84 -12.47
N ILE A 76 -14.13 1.87 -11.58
CA ILE A 76 -14.28 1.40 -10.21
C ILE A 76 -14.84 2.53 -9.35
N ASN A 77 -15.81 2.23 -8.50
CA ASN A 77 -16.46 3.21 -7.63
C ASN A 77 -15.50 3.71 -6.52
N LYS A 78 -15.58 5.00 -6.22
CA LYS A 78 -14.85 5.60 -5.09
C LYS A 78 -15.64 5.43 -3.77
N PRO A 79 -14.97 5.34 -2.63
CA PRO A 79 -13.53 5.12 -2.48
C PRO A 79 -13.15 3.71 -2.94
N PHE A 80 -11.93 3.54 -3.43
CA PHE A 80 -11.37 2.24 -3.78
C PHE A 80 -10.04 2.05 -3.07
N ILE A 81 -10.00 1.11 -2.15
CA ILE A 81 -8.83 0.81 -1.31
C ILE A 81 -8.53 -0.67 -1.41
N VAL A 82 -7.27 -0.99 -1.69
CA VAL A 82 -6.76 -2.36 -1.71
C VAL A 82 -5.75 -2.51 -0.58
N LEU A 83 -6.01 -3.50 0.26
CA LEU A 83 -5.09 -4.01 1.27
C LEU A 83 -4.53 -5.33 0.72
N ALA A 84 -3.22 -5.44 0.59
CA ALA A 84 -2.59 -6.69 0.15
C ALA A 84 -1.71 -7.24 1.27
N THR A 85 -1.81 -8.52 1.56
CA THR A 85 -0.92 -9.20 2.49
C THR A 85 0.12 -10.02 1.74
N GLN A 86 1.29 -10.15 2.33
CA GLN A 86 2.34 -11.07 1.93
C GLN A 86 2.77 -11.86 3.15
N ASN A 87 2.92 -13.17 3.00
CA ASN A 87 3.53 -14.00 4.02
C ASN A 87 5.03 -14.17 3.68
N PRO A 88 5.96 -13.59 4.47
CA PRO A 88 7.39 -13.66 4.18
C PRO A 88 8.00 -15.04 4.49
N ILE A 89 7.29 -15.90 5.24
CA ILE A 89 7.81 -17.19 5.71
C ILE A 89 7.65 -18.28 4.63
N GLU A 90 6.63 -18.15 3.78
CA GLU A 90 6.38 -19.11 2.72
C GLU A 90 7.24 -18.80 1.49
N HIS A 91 8.18 -19.70 1.18
CA HIS A 91 9.05 -19.62 0.00
C HIS A 91 8.58 -20.51 -1.15
N GLU A 92 7.94 -21.64 -0.87
CA GLU A 92 7.44 -22.56 -1.91
C GLU A 92 6.14 -22.06 -2.53
N GLY A 93 6.08 -22.07 -3.87
CA GLY A 93 4.89 -21.69 -4.62
C GLY A 93 4.55 -20.20 -4.60
N THR A 94 5.53 -19.33 -4.27
CA THR A 94 5.34 -17.89 -4.26
C THR A 94 6.01 -17.19 -5.44
N TYR A 95 5.39 -16.13 -5.92
CA TYR A 95 5.91 -15.24 -6.98
C TYR A 95 6.24 -13.88 -6.36
N LYS A 96 7.52 -13.56 -6.22
CA LYS A 96 7.95 -12.25 -5.71
C LYS A 96 7.39 -11.15 -6.62
N LEU A 97 6.77 -10.13 -6.02
CA LEU A 97 6.38 -8.94 -6.77
C LEU A 97 7.66 -8.16 -7.17
N PRO A 98 7.83 -7.81 -8.46
CA PRO A 98 8.90 -6.91 -8.86
C PRO A 98 8.84 -5.56 -8.15
N GLU A 99 9.98 -4.94 -7.90
CA GLU A 99 10.11 -3.67 -7.17
C GLU A 99 9.24 -2.56 -7.78
N ALA A 100 9.19 -2.48 -9.11
CA ALA A 100 8.34 -1.52 -9.83
C ALA A 100 6.82 -1.73 -9.59
N GLN A 101 6.42 -2.94 -9.21
CA GLN A 101 5.04 -3.25 -8.85
C GLN A 101 4.76 -2.94 -7.38
N VAL A 102 5.71 -3.24 -6.50
CA VAL A 102 5.62 -2.91 -5.07
C VAL A 102 5.57 -1.38 -4.85
N ASP A 103 6.29 -0.59 -5.65
CA ASP A 103 6.26 0.88 -5.63
C ASP A 103 4.86 1.49 -5.88
N ARG A 104 3.91 0.70 -6.44
CA ARG A 104 2.52 1.15 -6.64
C ARG A 104 1.69 1.20 -5.36
N PHE A 105 2.07 0.46 -4.33
CA PHE A 105 1.43 0.55 -3.02
C PHE A 105 1.84 1.83 -2.31
N SER A 106 0.90 2.47 -1.63
CA SER A 106 1.16 3.71 -0.90
C SER A 106 2.06 3.49 0.31
N LEU A 107 1.76 2.46 1.09
CA LEU A 107 2.41 2.12 2.36
C LEU A 107 2.74 0.63 2.41
N LYS A 108 3.81 0.29 3.12
CA LYS A 108 4.12 -1.08 3.55
C LYS A 108 4.19 -1.09 5.07
N ILE A 109 3.23 -1.77 5.68
CA ILE A 109 3.11 -1.93 7.12
C ILE A 109 3.71 -3.27 7.51
N LEU A 110 4.57 -3.28 8.52
CA LEU A 110 5.08 -4.51 9.13
C LEU A 110 4.12 -4.90 10.26
N VAL A 111 3.76 -6.17 10.30
CA VAL A 111 2.91 -6.73 11.36
C VAL A 111 3.71 -7.81 12.05
N ASP A 112 4.11 -7.53 13.28
CA ASP A 112 4.85 -8.46 14.13
C ASP A 112 3.91 -9.39 14.92
N TYR A 113 4.51 -10.34 15.63
CA TYR A 113 3.78 -11.16 16.58
C TYR A 113 3.18 -10.30 17.70
N PRO A 114 1.99 -10.67 18.21
CA PRO A 114 1.42 -9.98 19.35
C PRO A 114 2.30 -10.14 20.61
N SER A 115 2.25 -9.15 21.48
CA SER A 115 2.83 -9.26 22.83
C SER A 115 2.14 -10.34 23.65
N LYS A 116 2.76 -10.81 24.72
CA LYS A 116 2.16 -11.84 25.60
C LYS A 116 0.78 -11.41 26.14
N GLU A 117 0.64 -10.14 26.46
CA GLU A 117 -0.61 -9.55 26.97
C GLU A 117 -1.70 -9.52 25.87
N GLU A 118 -1.32 -9.22 24.65
CA GLU A 118 -2.23 -9.25 23.50
C GLU A 118 -2.61 -10.68 23.11
N GLU A 119 -1.66 -11.61 23.14
CA GLU A 119 -1.91 -13.03 22.90
C GLU A 119 -2.90 -13.61 23.92
N LEU A 120 -2.76 -13.25 25.21
CA LEU A 120 -3.73 -13.63 26.23
C LEU A 120 -5.14 -13.12 25.89
N LYS A 121 -5.28 -11.84 25.46
CA LYS A 121 -6.58 -11.29 25.04
C LYS A 121 -7.15 -12.01 23.82
N ILE A 122 -6.29 -12.42 22.88
CA ILE A 122 -6.70 -13.21 21.71
C ILE A 122 -7.26 -14.55 22.16
N ILE A 123 -6.55 -15.27 23.04
CA ILE A 123 -6.99 -16.55 23.58
C ILE A 123 -8.34 -16.40 24.29
N GLU A 124 -8.47 -15.43 25.20
CA GLU A 124 -9.72 -15.19 25.93
C GLU A 124 -10.89 -14.86 25.02
N LYS A 125 -10.67 -14.12 23.93
CA LYS A 125 -11.70 -13.73 22.97
C LYS A 125 -12.16 -14.91 22.10
N TYR A 126 -11.22 -15.69 21.56
CA TYR A 126 -11.53 -16.71 20.58
C TYR A 126 -11.89 -18.08 21.19
N THR A 127 -11.58 -18.30 22.49
CA THR A 127 -12.04 -19.50 23.21
C THR A 127 -13.47 -19.40 23.74
N LYS A 128 -14.03 -18.18 23.81
CA LYS A 128 -15.39 -17.94 24.40
C LYS A 128 -16.52 -17.90 23.36
N ASN A 129 -16.31 -18.30 22.10
CA ASN A 129 -17.35 -18.28 21.03
C ASN A 129 -18.17 -16.97 20.98
N THR A 130 -17.53 -15.82 21.24
CA THR A 130 -18.20 -14.53 21.16
C THR A 130 -18.26 -14.07 19.72
N ASP A 131 -19.46 -14.04 19.15
CA ASP A 131 -19.72 -13.39 17.86
C ASP A 131 -19.27 -11.94 17.91
N THR A 132 -18.22 -11.60 17.17
CA THR A 132 -17.77 -10.22 17.04
C THR A 132 -18.54 -9.54 15.91
N ASN A 133 -19.78 -9.14 16.20
CA ASN A 133 -20.53 -8.29 15.29
C ASN A 133 -19.91 -6.90 15.26
N THR A 134 -19.31 -6.53 14.14
CA THR A 134 -18.82 -5.16 13.91
C THR A 134 -19.94 -4.30 13.33
N THR A 135 -20.17 -3.14 13.93
CA THR A 135 -21.09 -2.13 13.39
C THR A 135 -20.33 -1.13 12.54
N SER A 136 -20.98 -0.63 11.47
CA SER A 136 -20.40 0.45 10.66
C SER A 136 -20.34 1.74 11.46
N ILE A 137 -19.16 2.34 11.59
CA ILE A 137 -18.93 3.59 12.32
C ILE A 137 -18.98 4.80 11.37
N ILE A 138 -18.63 4.61 10.09
CA ILE A 138 -18.52 5.68 9.11
C ILE A 138 -19.16 5.28 7.77
N SER A 139 -19.79 6.21 7.09
CA SER A 139 -20.40 6.01 5.79
C SER A 139 -19.39 6.26 4.65
N ILE A 140 -19.70 5.78 3.44
CA ILE A 140 -18.92 6.08 2.23
C ILE A 140 -18.85 7.58 1.95
N LYS A 141 -19.95 8.30 2.17
CA LYS A 141 -20.02 9.74 1.96
C LYS A 141 -19.04 10.47 2.88
N GLU A 142 -19.03 10.14 4.15
CA GLU A 142 -18.09 10.72 5.12
C GLU A 142 -16.63 10.40 4.78
N ILE A 143 -16.32 9.20 4.29
CA ILE A 143 -14.96 8.87 3.82
C ILE A 143 -14.55 9.77 2.65
N LEU A 144 -15.43 10.02 1.70
CA LEU A 144 -15.14 10.90 0.56
C LEU A 144 -14.95 12.35 1.01
N GLU A 145 -15.75 12.83 1.94
CA GLU A 145 -15.60 14.16 2.56
C GLU A 145 -14.27 14.30 3.31
N ILE A 146 -13.86 13.25 4.04
CA ILE A 146 -12.54 13.19 4.70
C ILE A 146 -11.40 13.22 3.67
N GLN A 147 -11.53 12.49 2.57
CA GLN A 147 -10.52 12.51 1.49
C GLN A 147 -10.39 13.90 0.87
N GLU A 148 -11.50 14.57 0.58
CA GLU A 148 -11.53 15.93 0.06
C GLU A 148 -10.93 16.93 1.07
N PHE A 149 -11.28 16.80 2.35
CA PHE A 149 -10.69 17.62 3.41
C PHE A 149 -9.17 17.42 3.50
N ASN A 150 -8.69 16.17 3.42
CA ASN A 150 -7.27 15.86 3.45
C ASN A 150 -6.50 16.48 2.27
N GLU A 151 -7.09 16.58 1.08
CA GLU A 151 -6.46 17.26 -0.05
C GLU A 151 -6.19 18.74 0.24
N ASN A 152 -7.04 19.39 1.04
CA ASN A 152 -6.96 20.82 1.41
C ASN A 152 -6.00 21.10 2.59
N ILE A 153 -5.46 20.08 3.28
CA ILE A 153 -4.42 20.28 4.30
C ILE A 153 -3.20 20.98 3.66
N TYR A 154 -2.77 22.06 4.28
CA TYR A 154 -1.68 22.88 3.75
C TYR A 154 -0.31 22.20 3.96
N ALA A 155 0.50 22.16 2.91
CA ALA A 155 1.91 21.79 2.99
C ALA A 155 2.75 22.93 2.41
N ASP A 156 3.57 23.56 3.24
CA ASP A 156 4.43 24.65 2.83
C ASP A 156 5.52 24.20 1.85
N LYS A 157 6.02 25.13 1.05
CA LYS A 157 7.12 24.86 0.10
C LYS A 157 8.39 24.35 0.79
N THR A 158 8.63 24.72 2.03
CA THR A 158 9.78 24.24 2.83
C THR A 158 9.62 22.76 3.15
N ILE A 159 8.40 22.31 3.49
CA ILE A 159 8.08 20.88 3.68
C ILE A 159 8.24 20.10 2.36
N LEU A 160 7.78 20.65 1.24
CA LEU A 160 7.96 20.01 -0.07
C LEU A 160 9.45 19.86 -0.42
N LYS A 161 10.28 20.87 -0.12
CA LYS A 161 11.74 20.80 -0.29
C LYS A 161 12.36 19.75 0.64
N TYR A 162 11.94 19.72 1.90
CA TYR A 162 12.42 18.73 2.87
C TYR A 162 12.15 17.29 2.40
N VAL A 163 10.93 17.01 1.97
CA VAL A 163 10.58 15.71 1.35
C VAL A 163 11.43 15.41 0.12
N THR A 164 11.65 16.42 -0.75
CA THR A 164 12.49 16.24 -1.93
C THR A 164 13.93 15.90 -1.55
N GLN A 165 14.50 16.53 -0.51
CA GLN A 165 15.83 16.22 0.00
C GLN A 165 15.93 14.80 0.56
N ILE A 166 14.93 14.35 1.34
CA ILE A 166 14.84 12.96 1.83
C ILE A 166 14.86 11.97 0.66
N ILE A 167 14.08 12.23 -0.38
CA ILE A 167 14.02 11.32 -1.53
C ILE A 167 15.29 11.40 -2.38
N ASP A 168 15.85 12.59 -2.59
CA ASP A 168 17.10 12.73 -3.35
C ASP A 168 18.28 12.08 -2.62
N SER A 169 18.33 12.13 -1.29
CA SER A 169 19.37 11.47 -0.50
C SER A 169 19.35 9.93 -0.61
N THR A 170 18.22 9.33 -0.98
CA THR A 170 18.15 7.88 -1.29
C THR A 170 18.81 7.55 -2.64
N ARG A 171 18.92 8.53 -3.55
CA ARG A 171 19.46 8.37 -4.92
C ARG A 171 20.90 8.85 -5.04
N ASN A 172 21.24 9.87 -4.27
CA ASN A 172 22.54 10.55 -4.29
C ASN A 172 23.05 10.74 -2.84
N PRO A 173 23.28 9.65 -2.08
CA PRO A 173 23.60 9.76 -0.65
C PRO A 173 24.89 10.56 -0.40
N GLU A 174 25.88 10.49 -1.29
CA GLU A 174 27.16 11.19 -1.19
C GLU A 174 26.99 12.72 -1.14
N LYS A 175 26.00 13.27 -1.85
CA LYS A 175 25.72 14.73 -1.82
C LYS A 175 25.27 15.21 -0.45
N TYR A 176 24.77 14.31 0.37
CA TYR A 176 24.28 14.58 1.72
C TYR A 176 25.26 14.09 2.80
N GLY A 177 26.44 13.60 2.40
CA GLY A 177 27.44 13.06 3.31
C GLY A 177 26.95 11.80 4.05
N LEU A 178 26.21 10.96 3.34
CA LEU A 178 25.75 9.65 3.79
C LEU A 178 26.58 8.57 3.08
N ASP A 179 27.17 7.67 3.85
CA ASP A 179 27.91 6.52 3.33
C ASP A 179 26.94 5.36 3.08
N LEU A 180 26.16 5.46 2.00
CA LEU A 180 25.11 4.50 1.63
C LEU A 180 25.21 4.02 0.18
N GLU A 181 26.21 4.44 -0.59
CA GLU A 181 26.39 4.09 -2.00
C GLU A 181 26.56 2.57 -2.22
N SER A 182 27.32 1.91 -1.33
CA SER A 182 27.50 0.46 -1.38
C SER A 182 26.30 -0.32 -0.86
N ILE A 183 25.30 0.36 -0.29
CA ILE A 183 24.17 -0.24 0.40
C ILE A 183 22.89 -0.11 -0.44
N ILE A 184 22.64 1.05 -1.05
CA ILE A 184 21.45 1.32 -1.87
C ILE A 184 21.81 1.12 -3.34
N GLU A 185 21.18 0.14 -3.99
CA GLU A 185 21.30 -0.09 -5.44
C GLU A 185 20.39 0.89 -6.21
N PHE A 186 19.12 1.00 -5.80
CA PHE A 186 18.19 1.96 -6.38
C PHE A 186 17.43 2.71 -5.27
N GLY A 187 17.49 4.04 -5.33
CA GLY A 187 16.74 4.94 -4.45
C GLY A 187 15.26 5.04 -4.82
N ALA A 188 14.49 5.69 -3.97
CA ALA A 188 13.05 5.80 -4.09
C ALA A 188 12.59 6.59 -5.33
N SER A 189 11.51 6.16 -5.97
CA SER A 189 10.90 6.80 -7.14
C SER A 189 10.20 8.13 -6.79
N PRO A 190 9.82 8.97 -7.79
CA PRO A 190 9.00 10.17 -7.53
C PRO A 190 7.65 9.87 -6.87
N ARG A 191 7.13 8.64 -6.98
CA ARG A 191 5.93 8.21 -6.25
C ARG A 191 6.12 8.31 -4.74
N ALA A 192 7.32 8.05 -4.24
CA ALA A 192 7.64 8.19 -2.83
C ALA A 192 7.40 9.62 -2.32
N SER A 193 7.84 10.64 -3.06
CA SER A 193 7.60 12.06 -2.70
C SER A 193 6.11 12.36 -2.61
N ILE A 194 5.33 11.87 -3.59
CA ILE A 194 3.88 12.08 -3.64
C ILE A 194 3.20 11.42 -2.44
N TRP A 195 3.54 10.16 -2.17
CA TRP A 195 2.92 9.41 -1.06
C TRP A 195 3.36 9.93 0.31
N LEU A 196 4.61 10.38 0.44
CA LEU A 196 5.11 10.95 1.69
C LEU A 196 4.34 12.23 2.05
N ILE A 197 4.09 13.11 1.07
CA ILE A 197 3.27 14.32 1.31
C ILE A 197 1.80 13.96 1.58
N LYS A 198 1.22 13.03 0.83
CA LYS A 198 -0.19 12.64 1.04
C LYS A 198 -0.41 12.00 2.41
N ALA A 199 0.50 11.15 2.83
CA ALA A 199 0.42 10.49 4.13
C ALA A 199 0.72 11.49 5.27
N ALA A 200 1.69 12.42 5.11
CA ALA A 200 1.94 13.49 6.08
C ALA A 200 0.73 14.40 6.26
N LYS A 201 0.00 14.73 5.19
CA LYS A 201 -1.28 15.46 5.29
C LYS A 201 -2.30 14.68 6.10
N ALA A 202 -2.45 13.38 5.86
CA ALA A 202 -3.35 12.53 6.61
C ALA A 202 -2.95 12.46 8.11
N ASN A 203 -1.65 12.38 8.39
CA ASN A 203 -1.14 12.40 9.76
C ASN A 203 -1.44 13.72 10.47
N ALA A 204 -1.20 14.87 9.80
CA ALA A 204 -1.56 16.18 10.32
C ALA A 204 -3.07 16.29 10.64
N MET A 205 -3.92 15.79 9.73
CA MET A 205 -5.38 15.74 9.93
C MET A 205 -5.77 14.89 11.14
N LEU A 206 -5.20 13.70 11.29
CA LEU A 206 -5.45 12.82 12.43
C LEU A 206 -5.04 13.46 13.77
N ASN A 207 -4.02 14.32 13.72
CA ASN A 207 -3.57 15.15 14.84
C ASN A 207 -4.32 16.51 14.94
N ALA A 208 -5.50 16.62 14.31
CA ALA A 208 -6.37 17.80 14.33
C ALA A 208 -5.65 19.10 13.86
N ARG A 209 -4.70 19.03 12.92
CA ARG A 209 -4.00 20.17 12.34
C ARG A 209 -4.37 20.37 10.87
N GLY A 210 -4.48 21.65 10.47
CA GLY A 210 -4.76 22.04 9.08
C GLY A 210 -3.50 22.21 8.21
N TYR A 211 -2.32 21.90 8.74
CA TYR A 211 -1.04 22.04 8.05
C TYR A 211 -0.05 20.96 8.48
N VAL A 212 0.87 20.63 7.57
CA VAL A 212 1.93 19.62 7.76
C VAL A 212 3.13 20.24 8.46
N ILE A 213 3.71 19.50 9.42
CA ILE A 213 4.99 19.80 10.07
C ILE A 213 6.01 18.70 9.74
N PRO A 214 7.32 18.92 9.95
CA PRO A 214 8.35 17.92 9.66
C PRO A 214 8.15 16.59 10.38
N GLU A 215 7.60 16.62 11.59
CA GLU A 215 7.30 15.44 12.40
C GLU A 215 6.30 14.52 11.70
N ASP A 216 5.28 15.08 11.02
CA ASP A 216 4.32 14.29 10.25
C ASP A 216 5.00 13.50 9.13
N VAL A 217 6.02 14.08 8.51
CA VAL A 217 6.82 13.43 7.46
C VAL A 217 7.66 12.30 8.04
N LYS A 218 8.33 12.56 9.18
CA LYS A 218 9.19 11.57 9.84
C LYS A 218 8.41 10.37 10.34
N GLU A 219 7.24 10.60 10.93
CA GLU A 219 6.41 9.58 11.55
C GLU A 219 5.94 8.51 10.56
N ILE A 220 5.72 8.90 9.29
CA ILE A 220 5.23 7.98 8.26
C ILE A 220 6.29 7.58 7.23
N ALA A 221 7.54 8.03 7.41
CA ALA A 221 8.61 7.83 6.44
C ALA A 221 8.93 6.34 6.21
N HIS A 222 8.95 5.54 7.28
CA HIS A 222 9.24 4.11 7.20
C HIS A 222 8.22 3.36 6.35
N GLU A 223 6.92 3.57 6.61
CA GLU A 223 5.83 2.92 5.88
C GLU A 223 5.83 3.28 4.40
N VAL A 224 6.22 4.52 4.08
CA VAL A 224 6.28 4.99 2.69
C VAL A 224 7.55 4.53 1.97
N LEU A 225 8.69 4.47 2.64
CA LEU A 225 9.99 4.31 1.99
C LEU A 225 10.55 2.88 2.03
N ARG A 226 10.22 2.06 3.05
CA ARG A 226 10.88 0.76 3.26
C ARG A 226 10.77 -0.22 2.09
N HIS A 227 9.72 -0.12 1.29
CA HIS A 227 9.50 -0.96 0.11
C HIS A 227 9.93 -0.30 -1.21
N ARG A 228 10.54 0.88 -1.14
CA ARG A 228 10.99 1.67 -2.29
C ARG A 228 12.51 1.82 -2.36
N LEU A 229 13.21 1.34 -1.35
CA LEU A 229 14.66 1.24 -1.34
C LEU A 229 15.05 -0.17 -1.80
N VAL A 230 15.76 -0.26 -2.90
CA VAL A 230 16.35 -1.52 -3.37
C VAL A 230 17.78 -1.57 -2.84
N LEU A 231 18.06 -2.59 -2.05
CA LEU A 231 19.38 -2.76 -1.46
C LEU A 231 20.28 -3.60 -2.38
N THR A 232 21.59 -3.41 -2.23
CA THR A 232 22.56 -4.24 -2.93
C THR A 232 22.52 -5.67 -2.38
N PHE A 233 22.92 -6.63 -3.18
CA PHE A 233 23.01 -8.03 -2.77
C PHE A 233 23.89 -8.23 -1.52
N GLU A 234 25.00 -7.47 -1.42
CA GLU A 234 25.90 -7.50 -0.27
C GLU A 234 25.20 -6.95 1.01
N ALA A 235 24.41 -5.88 0.87
CA ALA A 235 23.65 -5.33 1.99
C ALA A 235 22.56 -6.31 2.46
N GLU A 236 21.85 -6.97 1.54
CA GLU A 236 20.87 -8.00 1.87
C GLU A 236 21.53 -9.21 2.55
N ALA A 237 22.66 -9.68 2.06
CA ALA A 237 23.42 -10.79 2.64
C ALA A 237 23.92 -10.47 4.05
N ASN A 238 24.21 -9.21 4.34
CA ASN A 238 24.59 -8.71 5.66
C ASN A 238 23.38 -8.35 6.56
N ASN A 239 22.15 -8.70 6.15
CA ASN A 239 20.92 -8.40 6.87
C ASN A 239 20.74 -6.89 7.20
N VAL A 240 21.13 -6.02 6.27
CA VAL A 240 20.90 -4.59 6.41
C VAL A 240 19.39 -4.33 6.28
N ASN A 241 18.83 -3.62 7.26
CA ASN A 241 17.41 -3.29 7.29
C ASN A 241 17.18 -1.91 6.65
N SER A 242 16.24 -1.82 5.71
CA SER A 242 15.81 -0.56 5.08
C SER A 242 15.39 0.50 6.11
N ASP A 243 14.77 0.09 7.24
CA ASP A 243 14.32 1.03 8.27
C ASP A 243 15.52 1.74 8.92
N LYS A 244 16.63 1.04 9.18
CA LYS A 244 17.87 1.67 9.70
C LYS A 244 18.50 2.67 8.71
N ILE A 245 18.32 2.43 7.41
CA ILE A 245 18.77 3.36 6.37
C ILE A 245 17.91 4.62 6.40
N ILE A 246 16.60 4.45 6.51
CA ILE A 246 15.65 5.56 6.62
C ILE A 246 15.96 6.40 7.87
N ASP A 247 16.23 5.78 9.01
CA ASP A 247 16.64 6.48 10.24
C ASP A 247 17.87 7.37 10.00
N LYS A 248 18.93 6.82 9.41
CA LYS A 248 20.15 7.59 9.09
C LYS A 248 19.87 8.79 8.16
N ILE A 249 18.98 8.61 7.18
CA ILE A 249 18.56 9.70 6.28
C ILE A 249 17.81 10.78 7.05
N LEU A 250 16.83 10.40 7.89
CA LEU A 250 16.01 11.33 8.67
C LEU A 250 16.82 12.08 9.74
N GLU A 251 17.86 11.47 10.30
CA GLU A 251 18.80 12.12 11.23
C GLU A 251 19.69 13.15 10.50
N LYS A 252 20.11 12.82 9.27
CA LYS A 252 21.03 13.66 8.50
C LYS A 252 20.36 14.85 7.85
N ILE A 253 19.16 14.68 7.30
CA ILE A 253 18.43 15.73 6.60
C ILE A 253 17.75 16.66 7.62
N THR A 254 18.26 17.88 7.72
CA THR A 254 17.74 18.87 8.66
C THR A 254 16.34 19.32 8.26
N PRO A 255 15.36 19.26 9.16
CA PRO A 255 14.03 19.82 8.90
C PRO A 255 14.09 21.34 8.76
N PRO A 256 13.14 21.95 8.03
CA PRO A 256 13.08 23.39 7.83
C PRO A 256 12.71 24.15 9.09
#